data_4cf8466f22fdd8e9481e304a28319c0a
#
_entry.id   4cf8466f22fdd8e9481e304a28319c0a
#
_cell.length_a   1.000
_cell.length_b   1.000
_cell.length_c   1.000
_cell.angle_alpha   90.00
_cell.angle_beta   90.00
_cell.angle_gamma   90.00
#
_symmetry.space_group_name_H-M   'P 1'
#
loop_
_entity.id
_entity.type
_entity.pdbx_description
1 polymer ?
#
loop_
_entity_poly.entity_id
_entity_poly.type
_entity_poly.pdbx_seq_one_letter_code
_entity_poly.pdbx_strand_id
1 'polypeptide(L)'
;MERILYSFNYSQLYSLSLVDFQEEMLLQYLTEGDTILRNLLAEQITDLTIDIHIKLISPPLSKTLSNIFVSILSICKRLNHLNFCQLSNYRCLSIEIYNLSLTSCMSSTLRTLIINVETFNDCLCLLDGRLQCLSTLIIHVEDISIASSTIDNTKKLLKLKHFSLISFNRTDKYDNFVVPLLRRMINLEELKLYLSILRINSTYVNGVQLYDDILIYMPRLKKFYFCIEASVYNKDIRIDLPSNEDIQNSFMQRGYGPIGSYIQPILIERGIKLHITNNKPQKEKQKSSTLIIFRHLVILDLIDAHIDYAEQFLFDKNIHLPRLLYLRIRYESLRMVTNNFTNDEARLTCGKLKYLEIHEPFVRPKNFHEYFPLL
;
A
#
# COMPACT_ATOMS: atom_id res chain seq x y z
N MET A 1 26.86 -10.04 -17.73
CA MET A 1 26.11 -9.08 -18.56
C MET A 1 27.01 -8.36 -19.58
N GLU A 2 28.09 -7.74 -19.20
CA GLU A 2 28.96 -6.99 -20.12
C GLU A 2 29.39 -7.80 -21.34
N ARG A 3 29.81 -9.08 -21.19
CA ARG A 3 30.17 -9.93 -22.35
C ARG A 3 29.05 -10.09 -23.36
N ILE A 4 27.81 -10.08 -22.97
CA ILE A 4 26.65 -10.15 -23.85
C ILE A 4 26.49 -8.78 -24.56
N LEU A 5 26.64 -7.68 -23.82
CA LEU A 5 26.55 -6.33 -24.38
C LEU A 5 27.71 -6.04 -25.38
N TYR A 6 28.86 -6.63 -25.21
CA TYR A 6 29.97 -6.51 -26.17
C TYR A 6 29.77 -7.30 -27.47
N SER A 7 28.89 -8.31 -27.45
CA SER A 7 28.77 -9.26 -28.58
C SER A 7 27.84 -8.80 -29.69
N PHE A 8 27.05 -7.73 -29.50
CA PHE A 8 26.01 -7.28 -30.42
C PHE A 8 26.06 -5.77 -30.67
N ASN A 9 25.63 -5.37 -31.86
CA ASN A 9 25.42 -3.95 -32.18
C ASN A 9 23.99 -3.53 -31.77
N TYR A 10 23.88 -2.74 -30.73
CA TYR A 10 22.60 -2.28 -30.16
C TYR A 10 22.14 -0.93 -30.71
N SER A 11 22.53 -0.54 -31.93
CA SER A 11 22.26 0.79 -32.50
C SER A 11 20.76 1.18 -32.54
N GLN A 12 19.84 0.23 -32.35
CA GLN A 12 18.40 0.44 -32.36
C GLN A 12 17.70 -0.02 -31.07
N LEU A 13 18.42 -0.13 -29.96
CA LEU A 13 17.84 -0.51 -28.68
C LEU A 13 17.25 0.71 -27.97
N TYR A 14 15.93 0.83 -27.93
CA TYR A 14 15.23 1.94 -27.26
C TYR A 14 14.59 1.56 -25.94
N SER A 15 14.30 0.27 -25.73
CA SER A 15 13.68 -0.25 -24.52
C SER A 15 14.58 -1.30 -23.85
N LEU A 16 14.75 -1.18 -22.53
CA LEU A 16 15.57 -2.06 -21.74
C LEU A 16 14.86 -2.46 -20.45
N SER A 17 14.85 -3.76 -20.16
CA SER A 17 14.36 -4.28 -18.88
C SER A 17 15.52 -4.94 -18.12
N LEU A 18 15.82 -4.43 -16.94
CA LEU A 18 16.80 -4.97 -16.00
C LEU A 18 16.02 -5.69 -14.90
N VAL A 19 15.98 -7.02 -15.00
CA VAL A 19 15.18 -7.87 -14.12
C VAL A 19 16.08 -8.70 -13.22
N ASP A 20 15.69 -8.87 -11.97
CA ASP A 20 16.39 -9.69 -10.96
C ASP A 20 17.82 -9.22 -10.67
N PHE A 21 18.05 -7.91 -10.75
CA PHE A 21 19.33 -7.29 -10.45
C PHE A 21 19.56 -7.14 -8.95
N GLN A 22 20.78 -7.41 -8.50
CA GLN A 22 21.22 -7.00 -7.17
C GLN A 22 21.46 -5.49 -7.17
N GLU A 23 20.94 -4.79 -6.18
CA GLU A 23 20.98 -3.33 -6.10
C GLU A 23 22.40 -2.75 -6.08
N GLU A 24 23.32 -3.37 -5.31
CA GLU A 24 24.70 -2.88 -5.24
C GLU A 24 25.40 -3.00 -6.61
N MET A 25 25.16 -4.12 -7.33
CA MET A 25 25.69 -4.30 -8.67
C MET A 25 25.12 -3.29 -9.66
N LEU A 26 23.80 -3.02 -9.59
CA LEU A 26 23.18 -2.03 -10.46
C LEU A 26 23.75 -0.63 -10.18
N LEU A 27 23.87 -0.25 -8.92
CA LEU A 27 24.45 1.03 -8.53
C LEU A 27 25.89 1.15 -9.03
N GLN A 28 26.69 0.11 -8.90
CA GLN A 28 28.05 0.05 -9.39
C GLN A 28 28.12 0.29 -10.90
N TYR A 29 27.31 -0.39 -11.71
CA TYR A 29 27.24 -0.19 -13.16
C TYR A 29 26.81 1.23 -13.55
N LEU A 30 25.98 1.89 -12.74
CA LEU A 30 25.54 3.24 -13.00
C LEU A 30 26.59 4.30 -12.59
N THR A 31 27.44 3.99 -11.60
CA THR A 31 28.40 4.95 -11.04
C THR A 31 29.82 4.77 -11.57
N GLU A 32 30.24 3.54 -11.87
CA GLU A 32 31.55 3.25 -12.47
C GLU A 32 31.59 3.70 -13.94
N GLY A 33 32.71 4.33 -14.32
CA GLY A 33 32.98 4.99 -15.61
C GLY A 33 32.45 4.28 -16.88
N ASP A 34 33.13 4.36 -18.01
CA ASP A 34 32.67 3.96 -19.37
C ASP A 34 32.22 2.50 -19.53
N THR A 35 31.08 2.12 -18.92
CA THR A 35 30.43 0.84 -19.19
C THR A 35 29.50 0.97 -20.41
N ILE A 36 29.39 -0.10 -21.20
CA ILE A 36 28.45 -0.14 -22.35
C ILE A 36 27.03 0.11 -21.89
N LEU A 37 26.63 -0.45 -20.76
CA LEU A 37 25.29 -0.23 -20.20
C LEU A 37 25.05 1.27 -19.94
N ARG A 38 26.02 1.96 -19.35
CA ARG A 38 25.90 3.39 -19.07
C ARG A 38 25.74 4.22 -20.35
N ASN A 39 26.53 3.90 -21.38
CA ASN A 39 26.45 4.59 -22.67
C ASN A 39 25.12 4.33 -23.37
N LEU A 40 24.61 3.09 -23.37
CA LEU A 40 23.27 2.77 -23.86
C LEU A 40 22.18 3.56 -23.13
N LEU A 41 22.23 3.61 -21.80
CA LEU A 41 21.31 4.36 -20.96
C LEU A 41 21.37 5.87 -21.24
N ALA A 42 22.56 6.42 -21.46
CA ALA A 42 22.73 7.85 -21.70
C ALA A 42 22.25 8.29 -23.07
N GLU A 43 22.47 7.50 -24.11
CA GLU A 43 22.34 7.94 -25.49
C GLU A 43 21.12 7.37 -26.24
N GLN A 44 20.64 6.19 -25.85
CA GLN A 44 19.67 5.48 -26.66
C GLN A 44 18.37 5.17 -25.94
N ILE A 45 18.42 4.72 -24.67
CA ILE A 45 17.25 4.19 -23.98
C ILE A 45 16.23 5.28 -23.71
N THR A 46 15.00 5.04 -24.19
CA THR A 46 13.82 5.89 -23.93
C THR A 46 12.85 5.24 -22.95
N ASP A 47 12.87 3.91 -22.85
CA ASP A 47 11.98 3.11 -22.03
C ASP A 47 12.80 2.16 -21.13
N LEU A 48 12.73 2.34 -19.83
CA LEU A 48 13.49 1.58 -18.85
C LEU A 48 12.59 0.96 -17.80
N THR A 49 12.70 -0.34 -17.66
CA THR A 49 12.06 -1.09 -16.55
C THR A 49 13.14 -1.69 -15.67
N ILE A 50 13.00 -1.52 -14.35
CA ILE A 50 13.91 -2.01 -13.35
C ILE A 50 13.15 -2.84 -12.34
N ASP A 51 13.58 -4.08 -12.20
CA ASP A 51 13.13 -5.03 -11.18
C ASP A 51 14.33 -5.52 -10.38
N ILE A 52 14.35 -5.20 -9.07
CA ILE A 52 15.49 -5.43 -8.20
C ILE A 52 15.26 -6.67 -7.35
N HIS A 53 16.25 -7.53 -7.29
CA HIS A 53 16.24 -8.73 -6.45
C HIS A 53 16.30 -8.38 -4.96
N ILE A 54 15.30 -8.84 -4.17
CA ILE A 54 15.26 -8.64 -2.73
C ILE A 54 15.93 -9.83 -2.02
N LYS A 55 17.00 -9.55 -1.29
CA LYS A 55 17.53 -10.50 -0.31
C LYS A 55 16.71 -10.38 0.98
N LEU A 56 16.04 -11.46 1.38
CA LEU A 56 15.15 -11.52 2.55
C LEU A 56 15.80 -11.20 3.91
N ILE A 57 17.09 -10.93 3.98
CA ILE A 57 17.90 -10.92 5.21
C ILE A 57 18.50 -9.54 5.53
N SER A 58 18.35 -8.51 4.69
CA SER A 58 19.02 -7.20 4.88
C SER A 58 18.06 -6.10 5.38
N PRO A 59 18.53 -5.19 6.27
CA PRO A 59 17.76 -4.03 6.69
C PRO A 59 17.58 -3.00 5.56
N PRO A 60 16.82 -1.92 5.77
CA PRO A 60 16.17 -1.16 4.71
C PRO A 60 17.13 -0.58 3.69
N LEU A 61 16.89 -0.92 2.45
CA LEU A 61 17.60 -0.63 1.21
C LEU A 61 17.18 0.70 0.57
N SER A 62 16.29 1.47 1.20
CA SER A 62 15.69 2.67 0.62
C SER A 62 16.73 3.68 0.10
N LYS A 63 17.86 3.80 0.78
CA LYS A 63 18.93 4.73 0.42
C LYS A 63 19.68 4.32 -0.85
N THR A 64 19.96 3.04 -1.04
CA THR A 64 20.61 2.51 -2.25
C THR A 64 19.67 2.66 -3.44
N LEU A 65 18.39 2.33 -3.27
CA LEU A 65 17.36 2.49 -4.29
C LEU A 65 17.18 3.95 -4.71
N SER A 66 17.18 4.86 -3.73
CA SER A 66 17.13 6.30 -3.99
C SER A 66 18.33 6.78 -4.81
N ASN A 67 19.53 6.29 -4.52
CA ASN A 67 20.73 6.59 -5.29
C ASN A 67 20.66 6.02 -6.73
N ILE A 68 20.14 4.82 -6.90
CA ILE A 68 19.91 4.22 -8.23
C ILE A 68 18.94 5.11 -9.04
N PHE A 69 17.81 5.51 -8.44
CA PHE A 69 16.83 6.38 -9.10
C PHE A 69 17.45 7.71 -9.53
N VAL A 70 18.21 8.36 -8.66
CA VAL A 70 18.95 9.61 -8.96
C VAL A 70 19.93 9.40 -10.11
N SER A 71 20.73 8.32 -10.07
CA SER A 71 21.71 8.01 -11.10
C SER A 71 21.05 7.81 -12.46
N ILE A 72 19.92 7.10 -12.52
CA ILE A 72 19.15 6.90 -13.75
C ILE A 72 18.68 8.24 -14.32
N LEU A 73 18.04 9.10 -13.53
CA LEU A 73 17.58 10.41 -14.00
C LEU A 73 18.73 11.32 -14.43
N SER A 74 19.90 11.18 -13.82
CA SER A 74 21.09 11.96 -14.18
C SER A 74 21.72 11.49 -15.48
N ILE A 75 21.75 10.18 -15.73
CA ILE A 75 22.39 9.55 -16.89
C ILE A 75 21.45 9.56 -18.11
N CYS A 76 20.23 9.10 -17.94
CA CYS A 76 19.30 8.83 -19.04
C CYS A 76 18.64 10.10 -19.58
N LYS A 77 19.34 10.84 -20.44
CA LYS A 77 18.85 12.15 -20.97
C LYS A 77 17.68 12.04 -21.96
N ARG A 78 17.45 10.85 -22.49
CA ARG A 78 16.38 10.58 -23.50
C ARG A 78 15.20 9.79 -22.91
N LEU A 79 15.21 9.50 -21.60
CA LEU A 79 14.23 8.67 -20.94
C LEU A 79 12.84 9.31 -20.97
N ASN A 80 11.88 8.61 -21.57
CA ASN A 80 10.47 8.98 -21.63
C ASN A 80 9.61 8.16 -20.67
N HIS A 81 9.94 6.89 -20.50
CA HIS A 81 9.21 5.94 -19.67
C HIS A 81 10.16 5.28 -18.67
N LEU A 82 9.85 5.38 -17.40
CA LEU A 82 10.54 4.69 -16.31
C LEU A 82 9.54 3.87 -15.49
N ASN A 83 9.72 2.58 -15.48
CA ASN A 83 9.06 1.69 -14.55
C ASN A 83 10.09 1.27 -13.48
N PHE A 84 9.93 1.84 -12.29
CA PHE A 84 10.76 1.60 -11.12
C PHE A 84 9.91 1.00 -9.99
N CYS A 85 9.07 0.03 -10.36
CA CYS A 85 8.14 -0.63 -9.46
C CYS A 85 8.36 -2.12 -9.51
N GLN A 86 8.70 -2.70 -8.38
CA GLN A 86 8.78 -4.13 -8.26
C GLN A 86 7.38 -4.72 -8.02
N LEU A 87 6.94 -5.58 -8.92
CA LEU A 87 5.67 -6.30 -8.82
C LEU A 87 5.80 -7.62 -8.04
N SER A 88 6.81 -7.79 -7.19
CA SER A 88 6.91 -9.00 -6.38
C SER A 88 5.79 -9.02 -5.32
N ASN A 89 5.06 -10.12 -5.26
CA ASN A 89 3.83 -10.32 -4.50
C ASN A 89 3.94 -10.15 -2.96
N TYR A 90 5.13 -9.86 -2.41
CA TYR A 90 5.35 -9.98 -0.97
C TYR A 90 5.97 -8.76 -0.28
N ARG A 91 6.65 -7.86 -0.98
CA ARG A 91 7.12 -6.58 -0.44
C ARG A 91 7.32 -5.59 -1.60
N CYS A 92 6.56 -4.52 -1.62
CA CYS A 92 6.87 -3.39 -2.49
C CYS A 92 8.10 -2.70 -1.92
N LEU A 93 9.22 -2.70 -2.67
CA LEU A 93 10.33 -1.83 -2.32
C LEU A 93 9.93 -0.39 -2.58
N SER A 94 9.92 0.40 -1.55
CA SER A 94 9.66 1.84 -1.62
C SER A 94 10.97 2.62 -1.55
N ILE A 95 11.02 3.75 -2.23
CA ILE A 95 12.17 4.66 -2.21
C ILE A 95 11.84 5.94 -1.44
N GLU A 96 12.84 6.50 -0.80
CA GLU A 96 12.77 7.78 -0.13
C GLU A 96 13.35 8.87 -1.05
N ILE A 97 12.53 9.85 -1.43
CA ILE A 97 12.90 10.94 -2.34
C ILE A 97 12.97 12.28 -1.60
N TYR A 98 12.19 12.42 -0.54
CA TYR A 98 12.01 13.68 0.19
C TYR A 98 13.34 14.32 0.66
N ASN A 99 14.27 13.49 1.11
CA ASN A 99 15.59 13.94 1.60
C ASN A 99 16.62 14.17 0.47
N LEU A 100 16.25 13.95 -0.79
CA LEU A 100 17.13 14.19 -1.93
C LEU A 100 17.09 15.66 -2.38
N SER A 101 18.23 16.17 -2.84
CA SER A 101 18.26 17.55 -3.35
C SER A 101 17.37 17.70 -4.60
N LEU A 102 16.73 18.86 -4.75
CA LEU A 102 15.90 19.18 -5.91
C LEU A 102 16.64 18.96 -7.23
N THR A 103 17.91 19.33 -7.29
CA THR A 103 18.74 19.23 -8.50
C THR A 103 19.10 17.79 -8.87
N SER A 104 19.08 16.87 -7.91
CA SER A 104 19.48 15.47 -8.14
C SER A 104 18.43 14.64 -8.89
N CYS A 105 17.16 15.03 -8.81
CA CYS A 105 16.03 14.24 -9.37
C CYS A 105 15.30 14.97 -10.49
N MET A 106 16.00 15.80 -11.28
CA MET A 106 15.38 16.55 -12.38
C MET A 106 15.37 15.76 -13.68
N SER A 107 14.23 15.76 -14.39
CA SER A 107 14.16 15.29 -15.76
C SER A 107 13.27 16.20 -16.61
N SER A 108 13.80 16.58 -17.77
CA SER A 108 13.07 17.35 -18.78
C SER A 108 12.41 16.48 -19.86
N THR A 109 12.65 15.17 -19.85
CA THR A 109 12.19 14.25 -20.88
C THR A 109 11.19 13.22 -20.37
N LEU A 110 11.25 12.85 -19.08
CA LEU A 110 10.41 11.80 -18.51
C LEU A 110 8.93 12.18 -18.56
N ARG A 111 8.15 11.33 -19.25
CA ARG A 111 6.70 11.50 -19.45
C ARG A 111 5.87 10.53 -18.62
N THR A 112 6.37 9.32 -18.43
CA THR A 112 5.69 8.27 -17.68
C THR A 112 6.60 7.74 -16.59
N LEU A 113 6.10 7.75 -15.35
CA LEU A 113 6.76 7.20 -14.19
C LEU A 113 5.83 6.24 -13.46
N ILE A 114 6.35 5.03 -13.21
CA ILE A 114 5.72 4.02 -12.35
C ILE A 114 6.68 3.76 -11.20
N ILE A 115 6.25 3.97 -9.94
CA ILE A 115 7.17 4.00 -8.81
C ILE A 115 6.46 3.68 -7.49
N ASN A 116 7.20 3.04 -6.57
CA ASN A 116 6.79 2.86 -5.18
C ASN A 116 7.60 3.82 -4.31
N VAL A 117 6.94 4.56 -3.45
CA VAL A 117 7.56 5.53 -2.53
C VAL A 117 7.14 5.26 -1.09
N GLU A 118 7.99 5.66 -0.15
CA GLU A 118 7.81 5.38 1.25
C GLU A 118 6.70 6.26 1.85
N THR A 119 6.73 7.56 1.56
CA THR A 119 5.85 8.53 2.18
C THR A 119 5.08 9.39 1.19
N PHE A 120 4.04 10.05 1.68
CA PHE A 120 3.31 11.05 0.89
C PHE A 120 4.18 12.27 0.51
N ASN A 121 5.19 12.60 1.31
CA ASN A 121 6.15 13.63 0.97
C ASN A 121 6.94 13.31 -0.29
N ASP A 122 7.30 12.04 -0.49
CA ASP A 122 7.99 11.59 -1.71
C ASP A 122 7.11 11.79 -2.94
N CYS A 123 5.80 11.48 -2.82
CA CYS A 123 4.83 11.76 -3.88
C CYS A 123 4.76 13.25 -4.21
N LEU A 124 4.69 14.12 -3.20
CA LEU A 124 4.66 15.57 -3.39
C LEU A 124 5.96 16.09 -4.04
N CYS A 125 7.11 15.54 -3.67
CA CYS A 125 8.40 15.87 -4.28
C CYS A 125 8.44 15.55 -5.77
N LEU A 126 7.89 14.42 -6.21
CA LEU A 126 7.80 14.10 -7.63
C LEU A 126 6.91 15.07 -8.41
N LEU A 127 5.99 15.76 -7.72
CA LEU A 127 5.00 16.67 -8.29
C LEU A 127 5.30 18.16 -8.02
N ASP A 128 6.50 18.50 -7.53
CA ASP A 128 6.92 19.89 -7.24
C ASP A 128 7.47 20.65 -8.46
N GLY A 129 7.58 19.97 -9.61
CA GLY A 129 8.08 20.54 -10.86
C GLY A 129 9.45 20.04 -11.30
N ARG A 130 10.10 19.15 -10.52
CA ARG A 130 11.38 18.51 -10.91
C ARG A 130 11.25 17.61 -12.15
N LEU A 131 10.09 17.03 -12.38
CA LEU A 131 9.76 16.23 -13.56
C LEU A 131 8.90 17.05 -14.53
N GLN A 132 9.55 17.92 -15.31
CA GLN A 132 8.87 18.97 -16.07
C GLN A 132 7.92 18.46 -17.16
N CYS A 133 8.14 17.27 -17.70
CA CYS A 133 7.34 16.69 -18.79
C CYS A 133 6.40 15.57 -18.34
N LEU A 134 6.30 15.33 -17.04
CA LEU A 134 5.50 14.22 -16.50
C LEU A 134 4.02 14.37 -16.88
N SER A 135 3.51 13.40 -17.61
CA SER A 135 2.11 13.34 -18.06
C SER A 135 1.37 12.14 -17.46
N THR A 136 2.09 11.11 -17.06
CA THR A 136 1.55 9.90 -16.46
C THR A 136 2.34 9.55 -15.20
N LEU A 137 1.67 9.47 -14.06
CA LEU A 137 2.24 9.01 -12.80
C LEU A 137 1.39 7.89 -12.23
N ILE A 138 1.99 6.72 -12.07
CA ILE A 138 1.43 5.59 -11.33
C ILE A 138 2.30 5.43 -10.09
N ILE A 139 1.74 5.69 -8.93
CA ILE A 139 2.49 5.72 -7.68
C ILE A 139 1.81 4.89 -6.60
N HIS A 140 2.60 4.03 -5.97
CA HIS A 140 2.24 3.38 -4.72
C HIS A 140 2.92 4.12 -3.57
N VAL A 141 2.13 4.62 -2.64
CA VAL A 141 2.59 5.31 -1.42
C VAL A 141 2.36 4.38 -0.24
N GLU A 142 3.42 4.01 0.45
CA GLU A 142 3.31 3.08 1.58
C GLU A 142 2.60 3.74 2.76
N ASP A 143 2.98 4.98 3.11
CA ASP A 143 2.40 5.70 4.24
C ASP A 143 1.93 7.12 3.86
N ILE A 144 0.63 7.38 4.11
CA ILE A 144 0.01 8.72 3.99
C ILE A 144 -0.33 9.24 5.39
N SER A 145 0.66 9.39 6.25
CA SER A 145 0.44 9.84 7.64
C SER A 145 0.90 11.27 7.89
N ILE A 146 1.97 11.71 7.26
CA ILE A 146 2.61 13.00 7.48
C ILE A 146 2.88 13.68 6.15
N ALA A 147 2.55 14.97 6.04
CA ALA A 147 3.01 15.83 4.96
C ALA A 147 3.78 17.03 5.52
N SER A 148 4.95 17.29 4.96
CA SER A 148 5.75 18.45 5.33
C SER A 148 5.13 19.73 4.81
N SER A 149 5.06 20.75 5.63
CA SER A 149 4.63 22.11 5.24
C SER A 149 5.65 22.81 4.32
N THR A 150 6.84 22.25 4.14
CA THR A 150 7.90 22.85 3.32
C THR A 150 7.74 22.59 1.83
N ILE A 151 6.93 21.63 1.44
CA ILE A 151 6.67 21.31 0.04
C ILE A 151 5.50 22.17 -0.47
N ASP A 152 5.75 22.97 -1.51
CA ASP A 152 4.71 23.79 -2.16
C ASP A 152 3.66 22.87 -2.83
N ASN A 153 2.56 22.67 -2.16
CA ASN A 153 1.44 21.85 -2.61
C ASN A 153 0.31 22.66 -3.27
N THR A 154 0.59 23.89 -3.70
CA THR A 154 -0.43 24.82 -4.24
C THR A 154 -0.44 24.89 -5.76
N LYS A 155 0.69 24.64 -6.42
CA LYS A 155 0.83 24.75 -7.87
C LYS A 155 -0.03 23.74 -8.63
N LYS A 156 -0.72 24.20 -9.67
CA LYS A 156 -1.52 23.34 -10.56
C LYS A 156 -0.62 22.43 -11.40
N LEU A 157 -1.02 21.19 -11.55
CA LEU A 157 -0.32 20.14 -12.31
C LEU A 157 -0.86 20.05 -13.74
N LEU A 158 -0.57 21.06 -14.56
CA LEU A 158 -1.19 21.26 -15.88
C LEU A 158 -0.82 20.20 -16.91
N LYS A 159 0.34 19.55 -16.78
CA LYS A 159 0.83 18.55 -17.75
C LYS A 159 0.37 17.13 -17.43
N LEU A 160 -0.04 16.86 -16.18
CA LEU A 160 -0.46 15.54 -15.77
C LEU A 160 -1.83 15.19 -16.36
N LYS A 161 -1.89 14.08 -17.10
CA LYS A 161 -3.08 13.55 -17.79
C LYS A 161 -3.58 12.26 -17.17
N HIS A 162 -2.67 11.41 -16.68
CA HIS A 162 -3.00 10.12 -16.10
C HIS A 162 -2.36 10.04 -14.71
N PHE A 163 -3.19 9.78 -13.71
CA PHE A 163 -2.73 9.64 -12.33
C PHE A 163 -3.34 8.40 -11.68
N SER A 164 -2.48 7.59 -11.08
CA SER A 164 -2.89 6.45 -10.28
C SER A 164 -2.23 6.53 -8.91
N LEU A 165 -3.03 6.60 -7.85
CA LEU A 165 -2.57 6.58 -6.46
C LEU A 165 -3.04 5.28 -5.81
N ILE A 166 -2.07 4.54 -5.30
CA ILE A 166 -2.28 3.28 -4.60
C ILE A 166 -1.72 3.42 -3.19
N SER A 167 -2.52 3.15 -2.17
CA SER A 167 -2.07 3.05 -0.78
C SER A 167 -2.98 2.08 -0.02
N PHE A 168 -2.41 0.97 0.41
CA PHE A 168 -3.14 -0.06 1.15
C PHE A 168 -3.10 0.16 2.66
N ASN A 169 -2.12 0.94 3.15
CA ASN A 169 -2.07 1.32 4.54
C ASN A 169 -3.16 2.34 4.85
N ARG A 170 -3.85 2.12 5.95
CA ARG A 170 -4.98 2.95 6.36
C ARG A 170 -4.54 4.35 6.75
N THR A 171 -5.14 5.37 6.14
CA THR A 171 -4.85 6.79 6.42
C THR A 171 -6.06 7.55 6.93
N ASP A 172 -5.84 8.41 7.92
CA ASP A 172 -6.81 9.42 8.39
C ASP A 172 -6.59 10.80 7.72
N LYS A 173 -5.68 10.88 6.76
CA LYS A 173 -5.25 12.12 6.10
C LYS A 173 -5.85 12.31 4.70
N TYR A 174 -6.83 11.52 4.32
CA TYR A 174 -7.46 11.62 2.99
C TYR A 174 -7.94 13.05 2.69
N ASP A 175 -8.76 13.63 3.59
CA ASP A 175 -9.34 14.95 3.39
C ASP A 175 -8.29 16.06 3.39
N ASN A 176 -7.21 15.90 4.19
CA ASN A 176 -6.20 16.94 4.39
C ASN A 176 -5.06 16.88 3.38
N PHE A 177 -4.75 15.70 2.82
CA PHE A 177 -3.59 15.51 1.93
C PHE A 177 -3.98 15.06 0.53
N VAL A 178 -4.81 14.00 0.42
CA VAL A 178 -5.14 13.42 -0.88
C VAL A 178 -6.08 14.34 -1.67
N VAL A 179 -7.14 14.83 -1.05
CA VAL A 179 -8.11 15.73 -1.70
C VAL A 179 -7.43 17.01 -2.23
N PRO A 180 -6.62 17.75 -1.44
CA PRO A 180 -5.91 18.92 -1.94
C PRO A 180 -4.94 18.61 -3.09
N LEU A 181 -4.23 17.49 -3.04
CA LEU A 181 -3.35 17.06 -4.13
C LEU A 181 -4.16 16.87 -5.43
N LEU A 182 -5.28 16.14 -5.36
CA LEU A 182 -6.09 15.82 -6.54
C LEU A 182 -6.71 17.08 -7.16
N ARG A 183 -7.11 18.08 -6.38
CA ARG A 183 -7.64 19.36 -6.87
C ARG A 183 -6.67 20.17 -7.73
N ARG A 184 -5.38 19.85 -7.71
CA ARG A 184 -4.35 20.48 -8.55
C ARG A 184 -4.33 19.95 -9.98
N MET A 185 -4.95 18.79 -10.23
CA MET A 185 -4.84 18.03 -11.49
C MET A 185 -5.95 18.38 -12.50
N ILE A 186 -6.08 19.66 -12.82
CA ILE A 186 -7.23 20.19 -13.60
C ILE A 186 -7.31 19.68 -15.05
N ASN A 187 -6.22 19.18 -15.61
CA ASN A 187 -6.16 18.62 -16.97
C ASN A 187 -6.14 17.09 -16.99
N LEU A 188 -6.46 16.45 -15.87
CA LEU A 188 -6.45 14.99 -15.77
C LEU A 188 -7.50 14.38 -16.68
N GLU A 189 -7.12 13.35 -17.44
CA GLU A 189 -7.97 12.58 -18.34
C GLU A 189 -8.32 11.20 -17.77
N GLU A 190 -7.43 10.62 -16.94
CA GLU A 190 -7.67 9.34 -16.27
C GLU A 190 -7.19 9.41 -14.82
N LEU A 191 -8.07 9.00 -13.89
CA LEU A 191 -7.79 8.90 -12.46
C LEU A 191 -8.04 7.47 -11.98
N LYS A 192 -7.06 6.91 -11.26
CA LYS A 192 -7.20 5.65 -10.53
C LYS A 192 -6.86 5.85 -9.07
N LEU A 193 -7.76 5.43 -8.17
CA LEU A 193 -7.59 5.53 -6.71
C LEU A 193 -7.80 4.16 -6.07
N TYR A 194 -6.78 3.65 -5.39
CA TYR A 194 -6.84 2.44 -4.57
C TYR A 194 -6.39 2.81 -3.17
N LEU A 195 -7.35 3.05 -2.26
CA LEU A 195 -7.07 3.67 -0.97
C LEU A 195 -7.79 2.95 0.17
N SER A 196 -7.11 2.84 1.32
CA SER A 196 -7.72 2.50 2.60
C SER A 196 -7.79 3.75 3.48
N ILE A 197 -9.00 4.18 3.82
CA ILE A 197 -9.28 5.48 4.47
C ILE A 197 -9.91 5.27 5.84
N LEU A 198 -9.41 6.00 6.84
CA LEU A 198 -10.04 6.16 8.13
C LEU A 198 -10.59 7.58 8.27
N ARG A 199 -11.90 7.73 8.41
CA ARG A 199 -12.50 9.04 8.69
C ARG A 199 -12.89 9.15 10.16
N ILE A 200 -12.48 10.25 10.78
CA ILE A 200 -12.73 10.53 12.18
C ILE A 200 -13.76 11.66 12.25
N ASN A 201 -14.89 11.41 12.94
CA ASN A 201 -15.98 12.38 13.13
C ASN A 201 -16.57 12.92 11.81
N SER A 202 -16.59 12.14 10.76
CA SER A 202 -17.17 12.52 9.47
C SER A 202 -17.97 11.35 8.86
N THR A 203 -18.65 11.60 7.75
CA THR A 203 -19.47 10.62 7.04
C THR A 203 -18.62 9.74 6.11
N TYR A 204 -19.21 8.68 5.59
CA TYR A 204 -18.57 7.84 4.55
C TYR A 204 -18.29 8.63 3.28
N VAL A 205 -17.26 8.20 2.55
CA VAL A 205 -16.99 8.72 1.21
C VAL A 205 -18.02 8.14 0.25
N ASN A 206 -18.94 8.97 -0.24
CA ASN A 206 -19.95 8.60 -1.22
C ASN A 206 -19.73 9.34 -2.55
N GLY A 207 -20.60 9.09 -3.54
CA GLY A 207 -20.49 9.69 -4.87
C GLY A 207 -20.65 11.21 -4.86
N VAL A 208 -21.49 11.75 -3.98
CA VAL A 208 -21.67 13.21 -3.84
C VAL A 208 -20.38 13.84 -3.34
N GLN A 209 -19.81 13.30 -2.27
CA GLN A 209 -18.55 13.80 -1.72
C GLN A 209 -17.38 13.68 -2.71
N LEU A 210 -17.22 12.53 -3.37
CA LEU A 210 -16.17 12.38 -4.39
C LEU A 210 -16.30 13.40 -5.51
N TYR A 211 -17.53 13.69 -5.92
CA TYR A 211 -17.78 14.72 -6.92
C TYR A 211 -17.41 16.11 -6.39
N ASP A 212 -17.98 16.52 -5.27
CA ASP A 212 -17.81 17.88 -4.72
C ASP A 212 -16.37 18.13 -4.25
N ASP A 213 -15.71 17.11 -3.72
CA ASP A 213 -14.35 17.24 -3.20
C ASP A 213 -13.28 17.18 -4.29
N ILE A 214 -13.47 16.40 -5.36
CA ILE A 214 -12.43 16.08 -6.32
C ILE A 214 -12.88 16.29 -7.76
N LEU A 215 -13.94 15.61 -8.19
CA LEU A 215 -14.22 15.43 -9.62
C LEU A 215 -14.69 16.71 -10.28
N ILE A 216 -15.35 17.61 -9.55
CA ILE A 216 -15.75 18.93 -10.05
C ILE A 216 -14.53 19.78 -10.50
N TYR A 217 -13.37 19.53 -9.94
CA TYR A 217 -12.12 20.22 -10.28
C TYR A 217 -11.39 19.61 -11.50
N MET A 218 -11.92 18.50 -12.06
CA MET A 218 -11.31 17.75 -13.16
C MET A 218 -12.19 17.75 -14.42
N PRO A 219 -12.41 18.89 -15.09
CA PRO A 219 -13.37 19.00 -16.18
C PRO A 219 -13.00 18.18 -17.43
N ARG A 220 -11.75 17.69 -17.52
CA ARG A 220 -11.27 16.85 -18.63
C ARG A 220 -11.25 15.36 -18.34
N LEU A 221 -11.72 14.95 -17.15
CA LEU A 221 -11.69 13.55 -16.74
C LEU A 221 -12.64 12.71 -17.62
N LYS A 222 -12.06 11.68 -18.26
CA LYS A 222 -12.78 10.76 -19.16
C LYS A 222 -12.96 9.38 -18.51
N LYS A 223 -11.99 8.99 -17.65
CA LYS A 223 -11.98 7.67 -17.00
C LYS A 223 -11.68 7.84 -15.53
N PHE A 224 -12.55 7.27 -14.71
CA PHE A 224 -12.37 7.25 -13.27
C PHE A 224 -12.53 5.81 -12.75
N TYR A 225 -11.49 5.29 -12.13
CA TYR A 225 -11.48 3.96 -11.49
C TYR A 225 -11.14 4.15 -10.02
N PHE A 226 -11.90 3.50 -9.16
CA PHE A 226 -11.60 3.57 -7.75
C PHE A 226 -11.94 2.27 -7.02
N CYS A 227 -11.14 1.97 -5.99
CA CYS A 227 -11.41 1.01 -4.95
C CYS A 227 -11.06 1.70 -3.63
N ILE A 228 -12.06 2.13 -2.89
CA ILE A 228 -11.87 2.87 -1.64
C ILE A 228 -12.51 2.05 -0.52
N GLU A 229 -11.67 1.53 0.36
CA GLU A 229 -12.08 0.98 1.63
C GLU A 229 -12.15 2.11 2.64
N ALA A 230 -13.36 2.50 3.04
CA ALA A 230 -13.55 3.58 3.99
C ALA A 230 -14.08 3.06 5.32
N SER A 231 -13.33 3.30 6.39
CA SER A 231 -13.76 3.08 7.78
C SER A 231 -14.10 4.42 8.41
N VAL A 232 -15.19 4.46 9.19
CA VAL A 232 -15.61 5.66 9.92
C VAL A 232 -15.50 5.39 11.41
N TYR A 233 -14.79 6.27 12.12
CA TYR A 233 -14.71 6.26 13.56
C TYR A 233 -15.45 7.49 14.11
N ASN A 234 -16.54 7.25 14.84
CA ASN A 234 -17.28 8.31 15.53
C ASN A 234 -17.48 7.93 16.98
N LYS A 235 -17.10 8.82 17.90
CA LYS A 235 -17.19 8.58 19.35
C LYS A 235 -18.60 8.71 19.90
N ASP A 236 -19.46 9.52 19.27
CA ASP A 236 -20.65 10.05 19.90
C ASP A 236 -21.98 9.74 19.18
N ILE A 237 -21.95 9.12 18.00
CA ILE A 237 -23.15 8.95 17.19
C ILE A 237 -23.32 7.49 16.75
N ARG A 238 -24.53 6.95 16.89
CA ARG A 238 -24.99 5.83 16.07
C ARG A 238 -25.08 6.35 14.63
N ILE A 239 -24.09 6.02 13.82
CA ILE A 239 -24.12 6.38 12.41
C ILE A 239 -25.07 5.38 11.75
N ASP A 240 -26.20 5.88 11.23
CA ASP A 240 -27.00 5.12 10.30
C ASP A 240 -26.15 4.91 9.05
N LEU A 241 -25.71 3.68 8.85
CA LEU A 241 -24.92 3.30 7.68
C LEU A 241 -25.80 3.45 6.44
N PRO A 242 -25.35 4.18 5.40
CA PRO A 242 -26.09 4.19 4.14
C PRO A 242 -26.18 2.75 3.61
N SER A 243 -27.27 2.42 2.98
CA SER A 243 -27.40 1.13 2.29
C SER A 243 -26.45 1.09 1.06
N ASN A 244 -26.15 -0.10 0.56
CA ASN A 244 -25.43 -0.25 -0.70
C ASN A 244 -26.15 0.49 -1.84
N GLU A 245 -27.48 0.47 -1.82
CA GLU A 245 -28.34 1.15 -2.80
C GLU A 245 -28.20 2.67 -2.71
N ASP A 246 -28.15 3.26 -1.51
CA ASP A 246 -27.94 4.69 -1.34
C ASP A 246 -26.59 5.15 -1.89
N ILE A 247 -25.52 4.36 -1.65
CA ILE A 247 -24.21 4.66 -2.21
C ILE A 247 -24.24 4.57 -3.73
N GLN A 248 -24.75 3.48 -4.31
CA GLN A 248 -24.85 3.30 -5.76
C GLN A 248 -25.64 4.44 -6.40
N ASN A 249 -26.80 4.80 -5.81
CA ASN A 249 -27.64 5.88 -6.28
C ASN A 249 -26.91 7.23 -6.24
N SER A 250 -26.09 7.50 -5.23
CA SER A 250 -25.31 8.74 -5.14
C SER A 250 -24.32 8.91 -6.31
N PHE A 251 -23.79 7.82 -6.84
CA PHE A 251 -22.94 7.82 -8.03
C PHE A 251 -23.74 7.92 -9.33
N MET A 252 -24.84 7.15 -9.45
CA MET A 252 -25.69 7.18 -10.64
C MET A 252 -26.31 8.56 -10.88
N GLN A 253 -26.77 9.24 -9.82
CA GLN A 253 -27.32 10.60 -9.92
C GLN A 253 -26.33 11.63 -10.44
N ARG A 254 -25.01 11.35 -10.34
CA ARG A 254 -23.93 12.20 -10.86
C ARG A 254 -23.42 11.76 -12.23
N GLY A 255 -24.14 10.86 -12.92
CA GLY A 255 -23.81 10.41 -14.28
C GLY A 255 -22.68 9.37 -14.34
N TYR A 256 -22.30 8.79 -13.23
CA TYR A 256 -21.36 7.65 -13.21
C TYR A 256 -22.13 6.36 -13.54
N GLY A 257 -21.48 5.46 -14.25
CA GLY A 257 -22.02 4.12 -14.53
C GLY A 257 -22.23 3.29 -13.25
N PRO A 258 -22.77 2.07 -13.38
CA PRO A 258 -22.98 1.20 -12.23
C PRO A 258 -21.67 0.92 -11.53
N ILE A 259 -21.65 1.14 -10.21
CA ILE A 259 -20.53 0.84 -9.33
C ILE A 259 -20.87 -0.35 -8.44
N GLY A 260 -19.88 -1.16 -8.09
CA GLY A 260 -19.99 -2.10 -6.99
C GLY A 260 -19.81 -1.35 -5.66
N SER A 261 -20.75 -1.48 -4.75
CA SER A 261 -20.59 -1.07 -3.37
C SER A 261 -20.84 -2.24 -2.44
N TYR A 262 -20.01 -2.35 -1.41
CA TYR A 262 -20.17 -3.32 -0.34
C TYR A 262 -19.97 -2.61 0.99
N ILE A 263 -21.07 -2.43 1.74
CA ILE A 263 -21.00 -1.91 3.09
C ILE A 263 -20.97 -3.11 4.02
N GLN A 264 -19.83 -3.28 4.64
CA GLN A 264 -19.72 -4.13 5.80
C GLN A 264 -19.70 -3.20 7.00
N PRO A 265 -20.65 -3.31 7.95
CA PRO A 265 -20.51 -2.66 9.22
C PRO A 265 -19.28 -3.26 9.92
N ILE A 266 -18.11 -2.71 9.64
CA ILE A 266 -17.00 -2.84 10.57
C ILE A 266 -17.47 -1.96 11.74
N LEU A 267 -18.28 -2.56 12.58
CA LEU A 267 -18.48 -2.08 13.91
C LEU A 267 -17.08 -2.16 14.56
N ILE A 268 -16.30 -1.11 14.39
CA ILE A 268 -15.38 -0.72 15.44
C ILE A 268 -16.32 -0.21 16.54
N GLU A 269 -17.19 -1.12 17.00
CA GLU A 269 -17.76 -0.98 18.31
C GLU A 269 -16.58 -0.71 19.22
N ARG A 270 -16.73 0.25 20.13
CA ARG A 270 -15.81 0.54 21.24
C ARG A 270 -15.09 -0.73 21.68
N GLY A 271 -14.13 -1.18 20.88
CA GLY A 271 -13.44 -2.44 21.06
C GLY A 271 -11.95 -2.16 21.22
N ILE A 272 -11.35 -2.71 22.24
CA ILE A 272 -9.91 -2.64 22.47
C ILE A 272 -9.25 -3.49 21.39
N LYS A 273 -8.28 -2.92 20.67
CA LYS A 273 -7.30 -3.69 19.91
C LYS A 273 -6.17 -4.06 20.86
N LEU A 274 -5.87 -5.33 20.94
CA LEU A 274 -4.66 -5.84 21.59
C LEU A 274 -3.68 -6.29 20.51
N HIS A 275 -2.52 -5.67 20.47
CA HIS A 275 -1.42 -6.06 19.60
C HIS A 275 -0.25 -6.55 20.46
N ILE A 276 0.24 -7.75 20.18
CA ILE A 276 1.34 -8.37 20.92
C ILE A 276 2.53 -8.55 19.98
N THR A 277 3.66 -7.91 20.34
CA THR A 277 4.89 -7.91 19.54
C THR A 277 6.03 -8.77 20.13
N ASN A 278 5.73 -9.56 21.14
CA ASN A 278 6.74 -10.39 21.80
C ASN A 278 6.94 -11.73 21.06
N ASN A 279 8.04 -11.87 20.33
CA ASN A 279 8.40 -13.08 19.61
C ASN A 279 9.18 -14.11 20.45
N LYS A 280 9.39 -13.84 21.75
CA LYS A 280 10.06 -14.79 22.67
C LYS A 280 9.05 -15.66 23.36
N PRO A 281 9.39 -16.96 23.63
CA PRO A 281 8.53 -17.83 24.41
C PRO A 281 8.31 -17.26 25.80
N GLN A 282 7.16 -17.55 26.38
CA GLN A 282 6.85 -17.18 27.75
C GLN A 282 7.75 -18.01 28.72
N LYS A 283 8.49 -17.33 29.58
CA LYS A 283 9.42 -17.99 30.52
C LYS A 283 8.72 -18.92 31.54
N GLU A 284 7.47 -18.60 31.87
CA GLU A 284 6.63 -19.44 32.73
C GLU A 284 5.22 -19.45 32.16
N LYS A 285 4.72 -20.60 31.72
CA LYS A 285 3.32 -20.80 31.41
C LYS A 285 2.51 -20.83 32.71
N GLN A 286 2.32 -19.67 33.34
CA GLN A 286 1.40 -19.56 34.48
C GLN A 286 -0.02 -19.79 33.95
N LYS A 287 -0.55 -20.97 34.18
CA LYS A 287 -1.99 -21.20 34.06
C LYS A 287 -2.66 -20.31 35.10
N SER A 288 -3.26 -19.24 34.67
CA SER A 288 -4.06 -18.37 35.54
C SER A 288 -5.16 -19.22 36.16
N SER A 289 -5.22 -19.25 37.50
CA SER A 289 -6.33 -19.86 38.20
C SER A 289 -7.58 -18.98 38.25
N THR A 290 -7.46 -17.75 37.78
CA THR A 290 -8.52 -16.74 37.76
C THR A 290 -9.07 -16.53 36.34
N LEU A 291 -10.39 -16.48 36.21
CA LEU A 291 -11.07 -16.17 34.95
C LEU A 291 -10.80 -14.70 34.58
N ILE A 292 -10.19 -14.51 33.42
CA ILE A 292 -9.92 -13.19 32.83
C ILE A 292 -10.90 -12.98 31.69
N ILE A 293 -11.75 -11.97 31.79
CA ILE A 293 -12.74 -11.63 30.76
C ILE A 293 -12.34 -10.34 30.09
N PHE A 294 -11.98 -10.40 28.80
CA PHE A 294 -11.72 -9.22 27.97
C PHE A 294 -13.02 -8.73 27.33
N ARG A 295 -13.88 -8.07 28.11
CA ARG A 295 -15.24 -7.68 27.70
C ARG A 295 -15.31 -6.78 26.47
N HIS A 296 -14.23 -6.05 26.16
CA HIS A 296 -14.17 -5.03 25.10
C HIS A 296 -13.13 -5.35 24.02
N LEU A 297 -12.47 -6.51 24.08
CA LEU A 297 -11.50 -6.92 23.08
C LEU A 297 -12.24 -7.38 21.82
N VAL A 298 -12.05 -6.65 20.73
CA VAL A 298 -12.66 -6.92 19.42
C VAL A 298 -11.62 -7.38 18.40
N ILE A 299 -10.41 -6.83 18.48
CA ILE A 299 -9.31 -7.13 17.57
C ILE A 299 -8.15 -7.69 18.36
N LEU A 300 -7.72 -8.89 18.00
CA LEU A 300 -6.52 -9.53 18.54
C LEU A 300 -5.50 -9.69 17.41
N ASP A 301 -4.35 -9.04 17.58
CA ASP A 301 -3.27 -9.03 16.59
C ASP A 301 -2.05 -9.77 17.20
N LEU A 302 -1.75 -10.94 16.63
CA LEU A 302 -0.71 -11.87 17.07
C LEU A 302 0.34 -12.14 15.99
N ILE A 303 0.43 -11.30 14.95
CA ILE A 303 1.38 -11.53 13.83
C ILE A 303 2.81 -11.59 14.33
N ASP A 304 3.19 -10.70 15.24
CA ASP A 304 4.54 -10.60 15.80
C ASP A 304 4.69 -11.29 17.16
N ALA A 305 3.70 -12.09 17.55
CA ALA A 305 3.68 -12.80 18.81
C ALA A 305 4.26 -14.22 18.70
N HIS A 306 4.90 -14.69 19.77
CA HIS A 306 5.24 -16.11 19.92
C HIS A 306 3.96 -16.95 20.01
N ILE A 307 4.01 -18.21 19.58
CA ILE A 307 2.87 -19.12 19.58
C ILE A 307 2.23 -19.30 20.97
N ASP A 308 3.01 -19.21 22.04
CA ASP A 308 2.48 -19.30 23.40
C ASP A 308 1.37 -18.30 23.70
N TYR A 309 1.41 -17.11 23.08
CA TYR A 309 0.34 -16.11 23.18
C TYR A 309 -0.91 -16.52 22.42
N ALA A 310 -0.75 -17.13 21.25
CA ALA A 310 -1.90 -17.67 20.51
C ALA A 310 -2.57 -18.81 21.29
N GLU A 311 -1.78 -19.71 21.90
CA GLU A 311 -2.30 -20.76 22.79
C GLU A 311 -3.05 -20.14 23.97
N GLN A 312 -2.47 -19.13 24.60
CA GLN A 312 -3.07 -18.48 25.78
C GLN A 312 -4.40 -17.80 25.46
N PHE A 313 -4.47 -17.02 24.37
CA PHE A 313 -5.68 -16.26 24.06
C PHE A 313 -6.77 -17.09 23.38
N LEU A 314 -6.42 -18.09 22.61
CA LEU A 314 -7.40 -18.87 21.84
C LEU A 314 -7.81 -20.19 22.56
N PHE A 315 -7.03 -20.64 23.54
CA PHE A 315 -7.16 -21.95 24.16
C PHE A 315 -7.37 -21.95 25.67
N ASP A 316 -6.89 -20.90 26.36
CA ASP A 316 -7.00 -20.93 27.82
C ASP A 316 -8.46 -20.78 28.26
N LYS A 317 -8.98 -21.81 28.93
CA LYS A 317 -10.35 -21.81 29.49
C LYS A 317 -10.61 -20.67 30.46
N ASN A 318 -9.54 -20.10 31.01
CA ASN A 318 -9.63 -18.95 31.90
C ASN A 318 -9.59 -17.60 31.17
N ILE A 319 -9.40 -17.59 29.84
CA ILE A 319 -9.48 -16.38 29.05
C ILE A 319 -10.75 -16.41 28.21
N HIS A 320 -11.61 -15.44 28.45
CA HIS A 320 -12.88 -15.31 27.74
C HIS A 320 -12.89 -14.04 26.88
N LEU A 321 -13.11 -14.23 25.56
CA LEU A 321 -13.11 -13.18 24.55
C LEU A 321 -14.51 -13.07 23.91
N PRO A 322 -15.52 -12.54 24.64
CA PRO A 322 -16.90 -12.61 24.20
C PRO A 322 -17.20 -11.77 22.94
N ARG A 323 -16.38 -10.78 22.66
CA ARG A 323 -16.56 -9.81 21.55
C ARG A 323 -15.45 -9.89 20.51
N LEU A 324 -14.60 -10.89 20.53
CA LEU A 324 -13.55 -11.05 19.54
C LEU A 324 -14.17 -11.33 18.16
N LEU A 325 -13.95 -10.42 17.23
CA LEU A 325 -14.47 -10.51 15.85
C LEU A 325 -13.36 -10.58 14.82
N TYR A 326 -12.18 -10.08 15.13
CA TYR A 326 -11.06 -9.96 14.20
C TYR A 326 -9.80 -10.55 14.82
N LEU A 327 -9.17 -11.49 14.08
CA LEU A 327 -7.91 -12.11 14.46
C LEU A 327 -6.88 -11.92 13.35
N ARG A 328 -5.71 -11.38 13.70
CA ARG A 328 -4.52 -11.36 12.84
C ARG A 328 -3.48 -12.32 13.42
N ILE A 329 -3.02 -13.27 12.62
CA ILE A 329 -2.14 -14.33 13.12
C ILE A 329 -1.31 -14.93 11.98
N ARG A 330 -0.14 -15.49 12.30
CA ARG A 330 0.65 -16.30 11.35
C ARG A 330 -0.02 -17.64 11.10
N TYR A 331 0.06 -18.14 9.87
CA TYR A 331 -0.53 -19.43 9.50
C TYR A 331 -0.02 -20.57 10.37
N GLU A 332 1.31 -20.65 10.58
CA GLU A 332 1.90 -21.70 11.41
C GLU A 332 1.38 -21.67 12.85
N SER A 333 1.28 -20.49 13.45
CA SER A 333 0.74 -20.35 14.81
C SER A 333 -0.73 -20.80 14.87
N LEU A 334 -1.53 -20.39 13.88
CA LEU A 334 -2.94 -20.81 13.80
C LEU A 334 -3.06 -22.32 13.61
N ARG A 335 -2.27 -22.91 12.71
CA ARG A 335 -2.25 -24.34 12.43
C ARG A 335 -1.91 -25.17 13.66
N MET A 336 -0.88 -24.75 14.40
CA MET A 336 -0.45 -25.44 15.60
C MET A 336 -1.48 -25.34 16.72
N VAL A 337 -1.99 -24.14 16.99
CA VAL A 337 -2.99 -23.88 18.04
C VAL A 337 -4.31 -24.64 17.73
N THR A 338 -4.72 -24.70 16.48
CA THR A 338 -5.93 -25.41 16.11
C THR A 338 -5.73 -26.92 15.87
N ASN A 339 -4.51 -27.41 16.08
CA ASN A 339 -4.11 -28.78 15.76
C ASN A 339 -4.56 -29.20 14.35
N ASN A 340 -4.11 -28.45 13.34
CA ASN A 340 -4.53 -28.60 11.94
C ASN A 340 -6.06 -28.52 11.74
N PHE A 341 -6.72 -27.60 12.44
CA PHE A 341 -8.17 -27.37 12.38
C PHE A 341 -9.03 -28.59 12.82
N THR A 342 -8.56 -29.28 13.88
CA THR A 342 -9.27 -30.43 14.48
C THR A 342 -9.64 -30.21 15.94
N ASN A 343 -9.12 -29.14 16.58
CA ASN A 343 -9.33 -28.90 17.99
C ASN A 343 -10.65 -28.18 18.29
N ASP A 344 -11.56 -28.87 18.97
CA ASP A 344 -12.90 -28.35 19.30
C ASP A 344 -12.88 -27.18 20.29
N GLU A 345 -11.87 -27.10 21.19
CA GLU A 345 -11.79 -26.01 22.16
C GLU A 345 -11.49 -24.67 21.49
N ALA A 346 -10.52 -24.64 20.56
CA ALA A 346 -10.23 -23.44 19.78
C ALA A 346 -11.37 -23.08 18.80
N ARG A 347 -12.16 -24.06 18.35
CA ARG A 347 -13.33 -23.85 17.51
C ARG A 347 -14.37 -22.94 18.14
N LEU A 348 -14.54 -22.99 19.46
CA LEU A 348 -15.50 -22.12 20.17
C LEU A 348 -15.13 -20.61 20.07
N THR A 349 -13.83 -20.30 20.09
CA THR A 349 -13.35 -18.92 19.94
C THR A 349 -13.27 -18.53 18.47
N CYS A 350 -12.76 -19.40 17.62
CA CYS A 350 -12.59 -19.15 16.18
C CYS A 350 -13.91 -19.08 15.44
N GLY A 351 -14.93 -19.85 15.85
CA GLY A 351 -16.25 -19.88 15.19
C GLY A 351 -17.05 -18.58 15.28
N LYS A 352 -16.64 -17.64 16.12
CA LYS A 352 -17.26 -16.32 16.27
C LYS A 352 -16.57 -15.24 15.43
N LEU A 353 -15.40 -15.54 14.87
CA LEU A 353 -14.64 -14.59 14.08
C LEU A 353 -15.36 -14.23 12.79
N LYS A 354 -15.48 -12.96 12.52
CA LYS A 354 -15.99 -12.41 11.27
C LYS A 354 -14.86 -12.06 10.30
N TYR A 355 -13.62 -11.94 10.82
CA TYR A 355 -12.45 -11.58 10.05
C TYR A 355 -11.24 -12.32 10.53
N LEU A 356 -10.51 -12.89 9.59
CA LEU A 356 -9.24 -13.57 9.82
C LEU A 356 -8.23 -13.10 8.81
N GLU A 357 -7.19 -12.44 9.27
CA GLU A 357 -6.05 -12.04 8.44
C GLU A 357 -4.87 -12.96 8.74
N ILE A 358 -4.45 -13.70 7.72
CA ILE A 358 -3.30 -14.59 7.78
C ILE A 358 -2.19 -13.94 6.96
N HIS A 359 -1.05 -13.67 7.60
CA HIS A 359 0.03 -12.90 6.98
C HIS A 359 0.85 -13.69 5.95
N GLU A 360 0.71 -15.01 5.90
CA GLU A 360 1.46 -15.90 5.02
C GLU A 360 0.52 -16.54 3.99
N PRO A 361 1.03 -16.86 2.77
CA PRO A 361 0.26 -17.64 1.80
C PRO A 361 -0.11 -18.99 2.40
N PHE A 362 -1.36 -19.34 2.37
CA PHE A 362 -1.81 -20.63 2.87
C PHE A 362 -2.83 -21.29 1.93
N VAL A 363 -2.82 -22.61 1.92
CA VAL A 363 -3.87 -23.39 1.25
C VAL A 363 -4.95 -23.68 2.28
N ARG A 364 -6.19 -23.31 1.99
CA ARG A 364 -7.32 -23.56 2.89
C ARG A 364 -7.49 -25.06 3.13
N PRO A 365 -7.41 -25.53 4.39
CA PRO A 365 -7.68 -26.92 4.73
C PRO A 365 -9.14 -27.30 4.46
N LYS A 366 -9.41 -28.59 4.29
CA LYS A 366 -10.80 -29.08 4.03
C LYS A 366 -11.79 -28.66 5.12
N ASN A 367 -11.35 -28.64 6.37
CA ASN A 367 -12.20 -28.29 7.53
C ASN A 367 -12.23 -26.80 7.86
N PHE A 368 -11.66 -25.94 6.99
CA PHE A 368 -11.56 -24.50 7.26
C PHE A 368 -12.92 -23.85 7.51
N HIS A 369 -13.91 -24.13 6.66
CA HIS A 369 -15.26 -23.57 6.78
C HIS A 369 -16.03 -24.09 7.98
N GLU A 370 -15.74 -25.31 8.45
CA GLU A 370 -16.34 -25.84 9.68
C GLU A 370 -15.77 -25.12 10.92
N TYR A 371 -14.53 -24.71 10.83
CA TYR A 371 -13.82 -24.00 11.89
C TYR A 371 -14.15 -22.52 11.95
N PHE A 372 -14.37 -21.90 10.81
CA PHE A 372 -14.69 -20.50 10.62
C PHE A 372 -15.98 -20.33 9.81
N PRO A 373 -17.14 -20.62 10.38
CA PRO A 373 -18.41 -20.63 9.64
C PRO A 373 -18.90 -19.24 9.20
N LEU A 374 -18.28 -18.17 9.71
CA LEU A 374 -18.64 -16.79 9.40
C LEU A 374 -17.64 -16.10 8.44
N LEU A 375 -16.61 -16.81 7.91
CA LEU A 375 -15.60 -16.29 6.99
C LEU A 375 -15.85 -16.67 5.54
#